data_8ed792b8dd5409aa8a4df588baddd7d2
#
_entry.id   8ed792b8dd5409aa8a4df588baddd7d2
#
_cell.length_a   1.000
_cell.length_b   1.000
_cell.length_c   1.000
_cell.angle_alpha   90.00
_cell.angle_beta   90.00
_cell.angle_gamma   90.00
#
_symmetry.space_group_name_H-M   'P 1'
#
loop_
_entity.id
_entity.type
_entity.pdbx_description
1 polymer ?
#
loop_
_entity_poly.entity_id
_entity_poly.type
_entity_poly.pdbx_seq_one_letter_code
_entity_poly.pdbx_strand_id
1 'polypeptide(L)'
;MIKVMWFLKRAEGLSLEAFRDWWLNHHAHDVARHQAPHLLRYVVNVRRDDSGLGGKPADDHEWDGVAEQWFADEAAYNAVYNGGASPTRGDTLAHTSRFARLVVTEHEYACRYSESRQGTA
;
A
#
# COMPACT_ATOMS: atom_id res chain seq x y z
N MET A 1 14.26 5.83 -10.10
CA MET A 1 13.50 5.19 -9.02
C MET A 1 12.19 4.64 -9.55
N ILE A 2 11.78 3.47 -9.07
CA ILE A 2 10.53 2.84 -9.48
C ILE A 2 9.57 2.85 -8.31
N LYS A 3 8.36 3.35 -8.53
CA LYS A 3 7.29 3.34 -7.54
C LYS A 3 6.18 2.39 -7.96
N VAL A 4 5.75 1.55 -7.03
CA VAL A 4 4.67 0.59 -7.24
C VAL A 4 3.55 0.90 -6.26
N MET A 5 2.31 0.89 -6.74
CA MET A 5 1.13 1.05 -5.91
C MET A 5 0.28 -0.21 -5.98
N TRP A 6 -0.11 -0.72 -4.81
CA TRP A 6 -1.00 -1.85 -4.66
C TRP A 6 -2.33 -1.38 -4.09
N PHE A 7 -3.42 -1.67 -4.79
CA PHE A 7 -4.77 -1.39 -4.34
C PHE A 7 -5.37 -2.70 -3.85
N LEU A 8 -5.89 -2.73 -2.63
CA LEU A 8 -6.46 -3.95 -2.05
C LEU A 8 -7.90 -3.73 -1.61
N LYS A 9 -8.75 -4.71 -1.93
CA LYS A 9 -10.10 -4.84 -1.39
C LYS A 9 -10.12 -6.06 -0.47
N ARG A 10 -10.60 -5.91 0.76
CA ARG A 10 -10.68 -7.02 1.72
C ARG A 10 -11.50 -8.19 1.20
N ALA A 11 -11.20 -9.38 1.70
CA ALA A 11 -11.96 -10.58 1.41
C ALA A 11 -13.41 -10.45 1.89
N GLU A 12 -14.31 -11.13 1.22
CA GLU A 12 -15.71 -11.19 1.63
C GLU A 12 -15.82 -11.76 3.05
N GLY A 13 -16.68 -11.16 3.86
CA GLY A 13 -16.88 -11.57 5.24
C GLY A 13 -15.82 -11.06 6.21
N LEU A 14 -14.75 -10.45 5.73
CA LEU A 14 -13.73 -9.86 6.57
C LEU A 14 -14.09 -8.40 6.89
N SER A 15 -14.17 -8.06 8.17
CA SER A 15 -14.44 -6.67 8.55
C SER A 15 -13.28 -5.76 8.19
N LEU A 16 -13.55 -4.45 8.05
CA LEU A 16 -12.49 -3.49 7.81
C LEU A 16 -11.47 -3.47 8.95
N GLU A 17 -11.94 -3.62 10.19
CA GLU A 17 -11.06 -3.68 11.36
C GLU A 17 -10.14 -4.89 11.33
N ALA A 18 -10.67 -6.08 11.01
CA ALA A 18 -9.89 -7.30 10.89
C ALA A 18 -8.89 -7.21 9.73
N PHE A 19 -9.29 -6.64 8.61
CA PHE A 19 -8.43 -6.39 7.46
C PHE A 19 -7.29 -5.44 7.81
N ARG A 20 -7.60 -4.37 8.53
CA ARG A 20 -6.62 -3.40 9.02
C ARG A 20 -5.60 -4.06 9.94
N ASP A 21 -6.08 -4.87 10.90
CA ASP A 21 -5.20 -5.60 11.84
C ASP A 21 -4.26 -6.54 11.11
N TRP A 22 -4.80 -7.34 10.18
CA TRP A 22 -3.99 -8.24 9.37
C TRP A 22 -2.91 -7.49 8.60
N TRP A 23 -3.29 -6.40 7.92
CA TRP A 23 -2.34 -5.68 7.08
C TRP A 23 -1.25 -4.99 7.90
N LEU A 24 -1.63 -4.25 8.92
CA LEU A 24 -0.68 -3.45 9.69
C LEU A 24 0.17 -4.27 10.66
N ASN A 25 -0.38 -5.31 11.25
CA ASN A 25 0.29 -6.06 12.30
C ASN A 25 0.94 -7.36 11.83
N HIS A 26 0.63 -7.83 10.62
CA HIS A 26 1.14 -9.10 10.10
C HIS A 26 1.73 -8.95 8.71
N HIS A 27 0.91 -8.69 7.71
CA HIS A 27 1.32 -8.71 6.30
C HIS A 27 2.39 -7.68 5.96
N ALA A 28 2.25 -6.46 6.44
CA ALA A 28 3.21 -5.38 6.13
C ALA A 28 4.61 -5.71 6.65
N HIS A 29 4.70 -6.31 7.83
CA HIS A 29 5.98 -6.75 8.39
C HIS A 29 6.62 -7.85 7.56
N ASP A 30 5.82 -8.80 7.08
CA ASP A 30 6.29 -9.88 6.24
C ASP A 30 6.78 -9.37 4.88
N VAL A 31 6.05 -8.46 4.26
CA VAL A 31 6.46 -7.83 3.00
C VAL A 31 7.79 -7.10 3.18
N ALA A 32 7.91 -6.27 4.20
CA ALA A 32 9.14 -5.52 4.47
C ALA A 32 10.33 -6.46 4.67
N ARG A 33 10.14 -7.54 5.42
CA ARG A 33 11.19 -8.51 5.69
C ARG A 33 11.62 -9.27 4.43
N HIS A 34 10.66 -9.75 3.64
CA HIS A 34 10.95 -10.55 2.45
C HIS A 34 11.47 -9.74 1.28
N GLN A 35 11.15 -8.46 1.21
CA GLN A 35 11.58 -7.61 0.11
C GLN A 35 12.86 -6.80 0.41
N ALA A 36 13.31 -6.80 1.65
CA ALA A 36 14.63 -6.24 1.97
C ALA A 36 15.73 -7.10 1.32
N PRO A 37 16.85 -6.51 0.89
CA PRO A 37 17.22 -5.11 0.92
C PRO A 37 16.77 -4.29 -0.30
N HIS A 38 15.91 -4.82 -1.16
CA HIS A 38 15.51 -4.19 -2.43
C HIS A 38 14.49 -3.07 -2.24
N LEU A 39 13.67 -3.16 -1.19
CA LEU A 39 12.60 -2.20 -0.90
C LEU A 39 13.18 -1.02 -0.12
N LEU A 40 13.19 0.18 -0.73
CA LEU A 40 13.71 1.37 -0.09
C LEU A 40 12.74 2.01 0.88
N ARG A 41 11.47 2.01 0.54
CA ARG A 41 10.42 2.63 1.34
C ARG A 41 9.12 1.88 1.11
N TYR A 42 8.34 1.71 2.17
CA TYR A 42 7.06 1.02 2.12
C TYR A 42 6.06 1.78 3.00
N VAL A 43 4.94 2.18 2.40
CA VAL A 43 3.88 2.92 3.08
C VAL A 43 2.56 2.20 2.85
N VAL A 44 1.82 1.96 3.92
CA VAL A 44 0.50 1.32 3.86
C VAL A 44 -0.55 2.34 4.29
N ASN A 45 -1.53 2.53 3.43
CA ASN A 45 -2.66 3.43 3.67
C ASN A 45 -3.92 2.58 3.76
N VAL A 46 -4.48 2.45 4.95
CA VAL A 46 -5.76 1.76 5.14
C VAL A 46 -6.84 2.81 5.30
N ARG A 47 -7.92 2.63 4.54
CA ARG A 47 -9.01 3.57 4.59
C ARG A 47 -9.62 3.62 5.99
N ARG A 48 -10.06 4.79 6.39
CA ARG A 48 -10.72 5.04 7.67
C ARG A 48 -12.19 5.37 7.45
N ASP A 49 -12.96 5.42 8.51
CA ASP A 49 -14.32 5.96 8.46
C ASP A 49 -14.23 7.44 8.05
N ASP A 50 -14.84 7.77 6.94
CA ASP A 50 -14.83 9.12 6.36
C ASP A 50 -16.22 9.78 6.36
N SER A 51 -17.18 9.21 7.09
CA SER A 51 -18.55 9.73 7.14
C SER A 51 -18.61 11.18 7.59
N GLY A 52 -17.77 11.57 8.56
CA GLY A 52 -17.65 12.95 9.01
C GLY A 52 -16.99 13.90 8.01
N LEU A 53 -16.42 13.35 6.94
CA LEU A 53 -15.76 14.11 5.88
C LEU A 53 -16.57 14.09 4.58
N GLY A 54 -17.82 13.64 4.63
CA GLY A 54 -18.68 13.55 3.46
C GLY A 54 -18.42 12.33 2.57
N GLY A 55 -17.74 11.33 3.10
CA GLY A 55 -17.43 10.11 2.36
C GLY A 55 -18.62 9.14 2.25
N LYS A 56 -18.40 8.07 1.49
CA LYS A 56 -19.40 7.02 1.26
C LYS A 56 -19.45 6.05 2.45
N PRO A 57 -20.58 5.32 2.61
CA PRO A 57 -20.65 4.20 3.56
C PRO A 57 -19.50 3.19 3.34
N ALA A 58 -19.10 2.53 4.42
CA ALA A 58 -17.91 1.68 4.44
C ALA A 58 -17.88 0.61 3.34
N ASP A 59 -19.02 0.07 2.98
CA ASP A 59 -19.11 -1.04 2.03
C ASP A 59 -19.22 -0.60 0.56
N ASP A 60 -19.32 0.71 0.30
CA ASP A 60 -19.46 1.24 -1.05
C ASP A 60 -18.13 1.61 -1.71
N HIS A 61 -17.01 1.38 -1.05
CA HIS A 61 -15.70 1.69 -1.61
C HIS A 61 -15.18 0.54 -2.46
N GLU A 62 -14.60 0.87 -3.60
CA GLU A 62 -13.95 -0.10 -4.46
C GLU A 62 -12.70 -0.69 -3.81
N TRP A 63 -11.97 0.11 -3.03
CA TRP A 63 -10.72 -0.28 -2.40
C TRP A 63 -10.75 0.03 -0.90
N ASP A 64 -10.08 -0.83 -0.12
CA ASP A 64 -9.97 -0.64 1.32
C ASP A 64 -8.60 -0.08 1.73
N GLY A 65 -7.65 -0.07 0.81
CA GLY A 65 -6.38 0.55 1.08
C GLY A 65 -5.42 0.50 -0.09
N VAL A 66 -4.32 1.22 0.08
CA VAL A 66 -3.28 1.35 -0.96
C VAL A 66 -1.91 1.24 -0.30
N ALA A 67 -1.09 0.32 -0.79
CA ALA A 67 0.31 0.25 -0.41
C ALA A 67 1.16 0.96 -1.45
N GLU A 68 2.22 1.60 -1.01
CA GLU A 68 3.19 2.27 -1.85
C GLU A 68 4.57 1.71 -1.58
N GLN A 69 5.29 1.36 -2.63
CA GLN A 69 6.63 0.78 -2.54
C GLN A 69 7.58 1.54 -3.46
N TRP A 70 8.79 1.80 -2.99
CA TRP A 70 9.83 2.46 -3.77
C TRP A 70 11.04 1.56 -3.91
N PHE A 71 11.52 1.41 -5.14
CA PHE A 71 12.73 0.65 -5.49
C PHE A 71 13.73 1.57 -6.18
N ALA A 72 15.02 1.35 -5.93
CA ALA A 72 16.06 2.22 -6.48
C ALA A 72 16.09 2.22 -8.01
N ASP A 73 15.90 1.04 -8.62
CA ASP A 73 16.00 0.84 -10.07
C ASP A 73 15.24 -0.42 -10.51
N GLU A 74 15.28 -0.70 -11.81
CA GLU A 74 14.64 -1.89 -12.37
C GLU A 74 15.22 -3.19 -11.83
N ALA A 75 16.52 -3.24 -11.53
CA ALA A 75 17.14 -4.45 -11.00
C ALA A 75 16.56 -4.82 -9.63
N ALA A 76 16.38 -3.84 -8.74
CA ALA A 76 15.75 -4.05 -7.44
C ALA A 76 14.29 -4.47 -7.58
N TYR A 77 13.53 -3.79 -8.45
CA TYR A 77 12.16 -4.15 -8.77
C TYR A 77 12.06 -5.60 -9.29
N ASN A 78 12.89 -5.96 -10.25
CA ASN A 78 12.88 -7.29 -10.85
C ASN A 78 13.27 -8.37 -9.84
N ALA A 79 14.18 -8.08 -8.93
CA ALA A 79 14.57 -9.03 -7.88
C ALA A 79 13.38 -9.42 -6.99
N VAL A 80 12.44 -8.49 -6.79
CA VAL A 80 11.23 -8.73 -6.00
C VAL A 80 10.12 -9.37 -6.83
N TYR A 81 9.83 -8.83 -8.02
CA TYR A 81 8.61 -9.19 -8.75
C TYR A 81 8.81 -10.18 -9.90
N ASN A 82 10.02 -10.33 -10.40
CA ASN A 82 10.31 -11.23 -11.51
C ASN A 82 11.22 -12.39 -11.12
N GLY A 83 11.49 -12.56 -9.83
CA GLY A 83 12.36 -13.62 -9.30
C GLY A 83 11.67 -14.91 -8.90
N GLY A 84 10.41 -15.10 -9.28
CA GLY A 84 9.63 -16.27 -8.90
C GLY A 84 8.43 -15.91 -8.03
N ALA A 85 7.81 -16.93 -7.39
CA ALA A 85 6.64 -16.71 -6.54
C ALA A 85 7.02 -15.92 -5.28
N SER A 86 6.27 -14.86 -4.97
CA SER A 86 6.46 -14.09 -3.76
C SER A 86 6.04 -14.90 -2.53
N PRO A 87 6.86 -14.94 -1.45
CA PRO A 87 6.48 -15.62 -0.22
C PRO A 87 5.20 -15.07 0.44
N THR A 88 4.82 -13.84 0.13
CA THR A 88 3.65 -13.19 0.72
C THR A 88 2.40 -13.27 -0.15
N ARG A 89 2.49 -13.86 -1.35
CA ARG A 89 1.37 -13.93 -2.29
C ARG A 89 0.17 -14.67 -1.73
N GLY A 90 0.39 -15.84 -1.12
CA GLY A 90 -0.69 -16.64 -0.55
C GLY A 90 -1.45 -15.91 0.54
N ASP A 91 -0.74 -15.17 1.38
CA ASP A 91 -1.32 -14.36 2.43
C ASP A 91 -2.18 -13.23 1.87
N THR A 92 -1.71 -12.56 0.82
CA THR A 92 -2.50 -11.54 0.11
C THR A 92 -3.78 -12.15 -0.45
N LEU A 93 -3.68 -13.28 -1.15
CA LEU A 93 -4.86 -13.93 -1.76
C LEU A 93 -5.88 -14.39 -0.74
N ALA A 94 -5.43 -14.81 0.45
CA ALA A 94 -6.32 -15.27 1.52
C ALA A 94 -7.12 -14.14 2.17
N HIS A 95 -6.65 -12.89 2.09
CA HIS A 95 -7.22 -11.76 2.81
C HIS A 95 -7.82 -10.68 1.90
N THR A 96 -7.76 -10.88 0.59
CA THR A 96 -8.32 -9.92 -0.38
C THR A 96 -9.28 -10.61 -1.33
N SER A 97 -10.34 -9.89 -1.72
CA SER A 97 -11.24 -10.32 -2.78
C SER A 97 -10.78 -9.81 -4.14
N ARG A 98 -9.98 -8.76 -4.13
CA ARG A 98 -9.59 -8.04 -5.33
C ARG A 98 -8.34 -7.23 -5.07
N PHE A 99 -7.45 -7.15 -6.04
CA PHE A 99 -6.28 -6.27 -5.96
C PHE A 99 -5.87 -5.80 -7.36
N ALA A 100 -5.16 -4.67 -7.40
CA ALA A 100 -4.56 -4.15 -8.62
C ALA A 100 -3.18 -3.61 -8.30
N ARG A 101 -2.27 -3.75 -9.25
CA ARG A 101 -0.90 -3.23 -9.13
C ARG A 101 -0.62 -2.26 -10.28
N LEU A 102 -0.08 -1.10 -9.93
CA LEU A 102 0.35 -0.10 -10.91
C LEU A 102 1.81 0.25 -10.66
N VAL A 103 2.59 0.35 -11.73
CA VAL A 103 3.88 1.01 -11.68
C VAL A 103 3.64 2.45 -12.14
N VAL A 104 4.08 3.40 -11.34
CA VAL A 104 3.77 4.82 -11.55
C VAL A 104 5.03 5.67 -11.51
N THR A 105 4.94 6.86 -12.10
CA THR A 105 5.92 7.92 -11.87
C THR A 105 5.32 8.90 -10.85
N GLU A 106 6.10 9.25 -9.83
CA GLU A 106 5.66 10.14 -8.78
C GLU A 106 6.08 11.57 -9.11
N HIS A 107 5.12 12.50 -9.04
CA HIS A 107 5.36 13.92 -9.27
C HIS A 107 4.87 14.70 -8.06
N GLU A 108 5.78 15.32 -7.34
CA GLU A 108 5.45 16.12 -6.19
C GLU A 108 5.41 17.59 -6.58
N TYR A 109 4.35 18.28 -6.16
CA TYR A 109 4.17 19.70 -6.40
C TYR A 109 4.30 20.47 -5.10
N ALA A 110 5.12 21.50 -5.08
CA ALA A 110 5.18 22.41 -3.95
C ALA A 110 3.81 23.09 -3.75
N CYS A 111 3.35 23.16 -2.52
CA CYS A 111 2.13 23.84 -2.18
C CYS A 111 2.36 24.78 -1.00
N ARG A 112 1.47 25.76 -0.87
CA ARG A 112 1.61 26.81 0.12
C ARG A 112 1.72 26.30 1.56
N TYR A 113 0.97 25.25 1.86
CA TYR A 113 1.00 24.64 3.19
C TYR A 113 2.33 23.92 3.47
N SER A 114 2.86 23.20 2.49
CA SER A 114 4.14 22.52 2.62
C SER A 114 5.29 23.49 2.83
N GLU A 115 5.31 24.60 2.06
CA GLU A 115 6.31 25.66 2.21
C GLU A 115 6.25 26.31 3.59
N SER A 116 5.04 26.57 4.07
CA SER A 116 4.82 27.13 5.40
C SER A 116 5.35 26.24 6.50
N ARG A 117 5.11 24.92 6.40
CA ARG A 117 5.62 23.95 7.38
C ARG A 117 7.12 23.83 7.34
N GLN A 118 7.72 23.86 6.17
CA GLN A 118 9.17 23.84 6.02
C GLN A 118 9.82 25.07 6.63
N GLY A 119 9.17 26.21 6.50
CA GLY A 119 9.66 27.46 7.08
C GLY A 119 9.56 27.53 8.60
N THR A 120 8.73 26.69 9.22
CA THR A 120 8.52 26.65 10.68
C THR A 120 9.28 25.53 11.37
N ALA A 121 9.82 24.62 10.61
CA ALA A 121 10.52 23.45 11.15
C ALA A 121 11.87 23.79 11.79
#